data_5128a6c52a8e385de9e1c6d414c6f81f
#
_entry.id   5128a6c52a8e385de9e1c6d414c6f81f
#
_cell.length_a   1.000
_cell.length_b   1.000
_cell.length_c   1.000
_cell.angle_alpha   90.00
_cell.angle_beta   90.00
_cell.angle_gamma   90.00
#
_symmetry.space_group_name_H-M   'P 1'
#
loop_
_entity.id
_entity.type
_entity.pdbx_description
1 polymer ?
#
loop_
_entity_poly.entity_id
_entity_poly.type
_entity_poly.pdbx_seq_one_letter_code
_entity_poly.pdbx_strand_id
1 'polypeptide(L)'
;FLWCFQRFFVYSASGRQRFNVLGALNAMTREVVTITNNSYINALSVCDLLHALAAKHTGEVVTLFLDNARYQKCGLVQALAEQLKIELIYLPAYSPNLNLIERLWRHVKQQVLYSRYYDSFPKFQTAIMDCINGTQSDNRESLRTLFSLKFQIIEKSQILNT
;
A
#
# COMPACT_ATOMS: atom_id res chain seq x y z
N PHE A 1 -24.71 -5.44 1.34
CA PHE A 1 -26.13 -5.68 1.64
C PHE A 1 -26.23 -7.02 2.37
N LEU A 2 -26.89 -7.02 3.55
CA LEU A 2 -27.21 -8.23 4.27
C LEU A 2 -28.72 -8.47 4.11
N TRP A 3 -29.10 -9.65 3.60
CA TRP A 3 -30.49 -10.09 3.55
C TRP A 3 -30.76 -10.96 4.77
N CYS A 4 -31.74 -10.60 5.59
CA CYS A 4 -32.18 -11.40 6.71
C CYS A 4 -33.70 -11.34 6.83
N PHE A 5 -34.32 -12.42 7.30
CA PHE A 5 -35.76 -12.53 7.48
C PHE A 5 -36.29 -11.70 8.66
N GLN A 6 -35.41 -11.31 9.59
CA GLN A 6 -35.73 -10.44 10.72
C GLN A 6 -34.79 -9.22 10.74
N ARG A 7 -35.26 -8.10 11.31
CA ARG A 7 -34.43 -6.91 11.48
C ARG A 7 -33.26 -7.22 12.41
N PHE A 8 -32.08 -7.14 11.90
CA PHE A 8 -30.85 -7.32 12.65
C PHE A 8 -30.09 -5.98 12.70
N PHE A 9 -29.78 -5.50 13.91
CA PHE A 9 -29.00 -4.28 14.08
C PHE A 9 -27.53 -4.65 14.09
N VAL A 10 -26.81 -4.16 13.11
CA VAL A 10 -25.35 -4.32 13.03
C VAL A 10 -24.71 -3.02 13.46
N TYR A 11 -23.79 -3.10 14.41
CA TYR A 11 -22.98 -1.95 14.77
C TYR A 11 -22.19 -1.45 13.57
N SER A 12 -22.30 -0.16 13.27
CA SER A 12 -21.57 0.51 12.22
C SER A 12 -20.67 1.57 12.84
N ALA A 13 -19.44 1.67 12.37
CA ALA A 13 -18.55 2.74 12.78
C ALA A 13 -19.11 4.08 12.31
N SER A 14 -19.55 4.93 13.26
CA SER A 14 -20.17 6.23 12.97
C SER A 14 -19.16 7.38 12.86
N GLY A 15 -17.87 7.12 12.93
CA GLY A 15 -16.82 8.14 12.96
C GLY A 15 -16.32 8.52 11.56
N ARG A 16 -16.22 9.83 11.30
CA ARG A 16 -15.54 10.39 10.11
C ARG A 16 -14.02 10.50 10.32
N GLN A 17 -13.43 9.56 11.04
CA GLN A 17 -11.99 9.56 11.29
C GLN A 17 -11.26 8.92 10.11
N ARG A 18 -10.13 9.52 9.74
CA ARG A 18 -9.31 9.06 8.63
C ARG A 18 -8.00 8.48 9.16
N PHE A 19 -7.62 7.34 8.65
CA PHE A 19 -6.29 6.79 8.84
C PHE A 19 -5.69 6.46 7.47
N ASN A 20 -4.61 7.12 7.13
CA ASN A 20 -3.91 6.88 5.88
C ASN A 20 -2.62 6.12 6.17
N VAL A 21 -2.34 5.15 5.32
CA VAL A 21 -1.08 4.40 5.33
C VAL A 21 -0.47 4.53 3.94
N LEU A 22 0.67 5.19 3.85
CA LEU A 22 1.53 5.20 2.67
C LEU A 22 2.65 4.19 2.92
N GLY A 23 2.94 3.34 1.95
CA GLY A 23 3.96 2.32 2.15
C GLY A 23 4.78 2.03 0.90
N ALA A 24 5.94 1.43 1.12
CA ALA A 24 6.76 0.80 0.10
C ALA A 24 7.02 -0.66 0.47
N LEU A 25 6.84 -1.56 -0.49
CA LEU A 25 7.06 -2.99 -0.35
C LEU A 25 8.30 -3.38 -1.13
N ASN A 26 9.28 -3.97 -0.44
CA ASN A 26 10.42 -4.57 -1.11
C ASN A 26 9.97 -5.85 -1.82
N ALA A 27 10.12 -5.88 -3.14
CA ALA A 27 9.67 -6.99 -3.98
C ALA A 27 10.43 -8.30 -3.72
N MET A 28 11.65 -8.23 -3.21
CA MET A 28 12.52 -9.38 -2.96
C MET A 28 12.39 -9.88 -1.52
N THR A 29 12.57 -8.99 -0.55
CA THR A 29 12.53 -9.33 0.89
C THR A 29 11.14 -9.36 1.46
N ARG A 30 10.15 -8.70 0.80
CA ARG A 30 8.76 -8.50 1.24
C ARG A 30 8.64 -7.62 2.48
N GLU A 31 9.69 -6.93 2.79
CA GLU A 31 9.70 -5.96 3.86
C GLU A 31 8.87 -4.74 3.48
N VAL A 32 8.12 -4.21 4.43
CA VAL A 32 7.26 -3.05 4.22
C VAL A 32 7.77 -1.89 5.07
N VAL A 33 7.92 -0.74 4.45
CA VAL A 33 8.17 0.54 5.13
C VAL A 33 6.89 1.36 5.02
N THR A 34 6.39 1.88 6.14
CA THR A 34 5.13 2.63 6.16
C THR A 34 5.25 3.98 6.85
N ILE A 35 4.53 4.96 6.33
CA ILE A 35 4.27 6.26 6.95
C ILE A 35 2.76 6.37 7.16
N THR A 36 2.34 6.81 8.34
CA THR A 36 0.92 6.94 8.69
C THR A 36 0.56 8.36 9.08
N ASN A 37 -0.63 8.80 8.71
CA ASN A 37 -1.20 10.03 9.21
C ASN A 37 -2.74 9.99 9.26
N ASN A 38 -3.33 10.97 9.97
CA ASN A 38 -4.77 11.11 10.11
C ASN A 38 -5.32 12.27 9.25
N SER A 39 -4.50 12.84 8.36
CA SER A 39 -4.86 13.98 7.51
C SER A 39 -4.95 13.56 6.03
N TYR A 40 -4.00 13.95 5.22
CA TYR A 40 -3.95 13.66 3.79
C TYR A 40 -2.58 13.17 3.37
N ILE A 41 -2.54 12.23 2.42
CA ILE A 41 -1.30 11.88 1.74
C ILE A 41 -1.02 12.96 0.69
N ASN A 42 0.17 13.53 0.76
CA ASN A 42 0.66 14.59 -0.11
C ASN A 42 2.16 14.41 -0.41
N ALA A 43 2.78 15.38 -1.07
CA ALA A 43 4.20 15.33 -1.39
C ALA A 43 5.11 15.20 -0.16
N LEU A 44 4.77 15.84 0.96
CA LEU A 44 5.54 15.72 2.21
C LEU A 44 5.50 14.30 2.76
N SER A 45 4.32 13.64 2.71
CA SER A 45 4.22 12.22 3.11
C SER A 45 5.12 11.31 2.25
N VAL A 46 5.27 11.63 0.96
CA VAL A 46 6.21 10.90 0.08
C VAL A 46 7.65 11.20 0.48
N CYS A 47 7.98 12.44 0.80
CA CYS A 47 9.30 12.81 1.30
C CYS A 47 9.65 12.05 2.61
N ASP A 48 8.69 11.94 3.54
CA ASP A 48 8.87 11.16 4.77
C ASP A 48 9.16 9.69 4.46
N LEU A 49 8.45 9.12 3.48
CA LEU A 49 8.70 7.75 3.02
C LEU A 49 10.09 7.59 2.40
N LEU A 50 10.54 8.55 1.58
CA LEU A 50 11.88 8.53 1.00
C LEU A 50 12.97 8.59 2.09
N HIS A 51 12.81 9.45 3.09
CA HIS A 51 13.73 9.49 4.24
C HIS A 51 13.76 8.17 5.01
N ALA A 52 12.60 7.55 5.26
CA ALA A 52 12.51 6.26 5.94
C ALA A 52 13.19 5.14 5.14
N LEU A 53 13.03 5.14 3.82
CA LEU A 53 13.69 4.19 2.92
C LEU A 53 15.22 4.38 2.92
N ALA A 54 15.69 5.62 2.80
CA ALA A 54 17.12 5.93 2.81
C ALA A 54 17.80 5.56 4.15
N ALA A 55 17.12 5.81 5.27
CA ALA A 55 17.62 5.44 6.60
C ALA A 55 17.73 3.92 6.78
N LYS A 56 16.80 3.17 6.17
CA LYS A 56 16.74 1.71 6.29
C LYS A 56 17.71 0.99 5.37
N HIS A 57 17.95 1.54 4.19
CA HIS A 57 18.77 0.95 3.12
C HIS A 57 20.07 1.75 2.92
N THR A 58 20.78 2.05 4.01
CA THR A 58 22.01 2.83 3.97
C THR A 58 23.08 2.11 3.13
N GLY A 59 23.55 2.78 2.07
CA GLY A 59 24.59 2.24 1.18
C GLY A 59 24.08 1.31 0.09
N GLU A 60 22.79 1.05 0.02
CA GLU A 60 22.15 0.27 -1.06
C GLU A 60 21.58 1.20 -2.15
N VAL A 61 21.48 0.68 -3.37
CA VAL A 61 20.76 1.35 -4.45
C VAL A 61 19.27 1.01 -4.30
N VAL A 62 18.45 2.02 -4.07
CA VAL A 62 16.99 1.86 -3.95
C VAL A 62 16.32 2.37 -5.21
N THR A 63 15.59 1.48 -5.89
CA THR A 63 14.70 1.84 -7.01
C THR A 63 13.26 1.75 -6.54
N LEU A 64 12.54 2.88 -6.51
CA LEU A 64 11.16 2.96 -6.05
C LEU A 64 10.19 3.08 -7.23
N PHE A 65 9.29 2.10 -7.35
CA PHE A 65 8.20 2.10 -8.32
C PHE A 65 6.99 2.84 -7.73
N LEU A 66 6.53 3.87 -8.43
CA LEU A 66 5.47 4.76 -7.97
C LEU A 66 4.28 4.74 -8.92
N ASP A 67 3.09 4.97 -8.39
CA ASP A 67 1.95 5.32 -9.19
C ASP A 67 2.16 6.66 -9.89
N ASN A 68 1.35 6.94 -10.88
CA ASN A 68 1.45 8.17 -11.65
C ASN A 68 0.72 9.37 -10.97
N ALA A 69 0.63 9.41 -9.64
CA ALA A 69 -0.04 10.46 -8.91
C ALA A 69 0.73 11.79 -8.97
N ARG A 70 0.01 12.91 -9.10
CA ARG A 70 0.63 14.25 -9.28
C ARG A 70 1.56 14.63 -8.13
N TYR A 71 1.19 14.31 -6.88
CA TYR A 71 1.98 14.65 -5.70
C TYR A 71 3.28 13.84 -5.59
N GLN A 72 3.37 12.69 -6.27
CA GLN A 72 4.59 11.88 -6.35
C GLN A 72 5.57 12.40 -7.40
N LYS A 73 5.09 13.16 -8.39
CA LYS A 73 5.89 13.71 -9.50
C LYS A 73 6.32 15.15 -9.34
N CYS A 74 6.04 15.76 -8.21
CA CYS A 74 6.41 17.18 -8.01
C CYS A 74 7.93 17.33 -7.82
N GLY A 75 8.44 18.52 -8.14
CA GLY A 75 9.88 18.82 -8.07
C GLY A 75 10.48 18.59 -6.68
N LEU A 76 9.71 18.79 -5.60
CA LEU A 76 10.16 18.52 -4.24
C LEU A 76 10.53 17.04 -4.03
N VAL A 77 9.68 16.12 -4.47
CA VAL A 77 9.91 14.68 -4.33
C VAL A 77 11.09 14.24 -5.21
N GLN A 78 11.17 14.75 -6.44
CA GLN A 78 12.26 14.42 -7.36
C GLN A 78 13.62 14.90 -6.85
N ALA A 79 13.70 16.16 -6.38
CA ALA A 79 14.93 16.70 -5.83
C ALA A 79 15.42 15.96 -4.58
N LEU A 80 14.48 15.59 -3.68
CA LEU A 80 14.81 14.79 -2.50
C LEU A 80 15.27 13.37 -2.87
N ALA A 81 14.62 12.73 -3.81
CA ALA A 81 15.01 11.40 -4.27
C ALA A 81 16.42 11.40 -4.87
N GLU A 82 16.76 12.41 -5.67
CA GLU A 82 18.11 12.61 -6.21
C GLU A 82 19.14 12.79 -5.09
N GLN A 83 18.86 13.66 -4.11
CA GLN A 83 19.70 13.88 -2.94
C GLN A 83 19.94 12.61 -2.14
N LEU A 84 18.91 11.77 -1.98
CA LEU A 84 18.98 10.50 -1.24
C LEU A 84 19.48 9.33 -2.11
N LYS A 85 19.79 9.56 -3.38
CA LYS A 85 20.20 8.54 -4.37
C LYS A 85 19.17 7.43 -4.54
N ILE A 86 17.88 7.77 -4.49
CA ILE A 86 16.76 6.88 -4.75
C ILE A 86 16.30 7.09 -6.18
N GLU A 87 16.31 6.05 -6.98
CA GLU A 87 15.78 6.08 -8.34
C GLU A 87 14.25 5.98 -8.31
N LEU A 88 13.56 6.91 -8.98
CA LEU A 88 12.11 6.90 -9.11
C LEU A 88 11.67 6.41 -10.48
N ILE A 89 10.89 5.32 -10.51
CA ILE A 89 10.28 4.80 -11.74
C ILE A 89 8.76 4.93 -11.61
N TYR A 90 8.16 5.62 -12.57
CA TYR A 90 6.71 5.82 -12.60
C TYR A 90 6.03 4.77 -13.48
N LEU A 91 5.09 4.05 -12.88
CA LEU A 91 4.29 3.06 -13.58
C LEU A 91 3.38 3.74 -14.62
N PRO A 92 3.06 3.05 -15.72
CA PRO A 92 2.08 3.55 -16.68
C PRO A 92 0.75 3.87 -16.00
N ALA A 93 0.05 4.88 -16.53
CA ALA A 93 -1.28 5.21 -16.04
C ALA A 93 -2.22 3.99 -16.19
N TYR A 94 -3.16 3.84 -15.23
CA TYR A 94 -4.14 2.75 -15.21
C TYR A 94 -3.58 1.33 -15.16
N SER A 95 -2.38 1.15 -14.58
CA SER A 95 -1.74 -0.16 -14.44
C SER A 95 -1.58 -0.61 -12.97
N PRO A 96 -2.66 -0.65 -12.17
CA PRO A 96 -2.58 -1.02 -10.76
C PRO A 96 -2.07 -2.45 -10.54
N ASN A 97 -2.25 -3.33 -11.54
CA ASN A 97 -1.79 -4.72 -11.47
C ASN A 97 -0.25 -4.85 -11.41
N LEU A 98 0.48 -3.82 -11.85
CA LEU A 98 1.94 -3.78 -11.81
C LEU A 98 2.49 -3.34 -10.46
N ASN A 99 1.64 -2.74 -9.61
CA ASN A 99 2.05 -2.28 -8.29
C ASN A 99 1.79 -3.37 -7.23
N LEU A 100 2.86 -4.00 -6.74
CA LEU A 100 2.74 -5.08 -5.75
C LEU A 100 2.11 -4.63 -4.43
N ILE A 101 2.31 -3.38 -4.04
CA ILE A 101 1.75 -2.88 -2.79
C ILE A 101 0.22 -2.82 -2.81
N GLU A 102 -0.40 -2.70 -3.98
CA GLU A 102 -1.85 -2.77 -4.12
C GLU A 102 -2.41 -4.13 -3.69
N ARG A 103 -1.64 -5.20 -3.91
CA ARG A 103 -2.01 -6.54 -3.44
C ARG A 103 -1.95 -6.63 -1.92
N LEU A 104 -0.95 -5.97 -1.30
CA LEU A 104 -0.87 -5.85 0.17
C LEU A 104 -2.09 -5.10 0.72
N TRP A 105 -2.44 -3.96 0.14
CA TRP A 105 -3.61 -3.19 0.57
C TRP A 105 -4.91 -3.97 0.43
N ARG A 106 -5.06 -4.75 -0.62
CA ARG A 106 -6.21 -5.66 -0.79
C ARG A 106 -6.25 -6.71 0.31
N HIS A 107 -5.12 -7.33 0.63
CA HIS A 107 -5.01 -8.30 1.71
C HIS A 107 -5.38 -7.68 3.07
N VAL A 108 -4.81 -6.53 3.42
CA VAL A 108 -5.12 -5.81 4.65
C VAL A 108 -6.62 -5.49 4.73
N LYS A 109 -7.21 -5.00 3.65
CA LYS A 109 -8.66 -4.73 3.60
C LYS A 109 -9.49 -5.99 3.86
N GLN A 110 -9.12 -7.11 3.29
CA GLN A 110 -9.82 -8.38 3.50
C GLN A 110 -9.69 -8.89 4.94
N GLN A 111 -8.50 -8.76 5.54
CA GLN A 111 -8.24 -9.27 6.89
C GLN A 111 -8.80 -8.38 7.99
N VAL A 112 -8.80 -7.07 7.79
CA VAL A 112 -9.03 -6.09 8.87
C VAL A 112 -10.30 -5.28 8.67
N LEU A 113 -10.73 -5.02 7.43
CA LEU A 113 -11.86 -4.12 7.18
C LEU A 113 -13.16 -4.85 6.88
N TYR A 114 -13.12 -5.91 6.07
CA TYR A 114 -14.34 -6.56 5.63
C TYR A 114 -15.02 -7.32 6.77
N SER A 115 -16.28 -6.98 7.03
CA SER A 115 -17.14 -7.63 8.05
C SER A 115 -16.58 -7.56 9.48
N ARG A 116 -15.74 -6.58 9.79
CA ARG A 116 -15.22 -6.32 11.13
C ARG A 116 -15.68 -4.97 11.67
N TYR A 117 -16.02 -4.96 12.94
CA TYR A 117 -16.38 -3.77 13.68
C TYR A 117 -15.30 -3.50 14.74
N TYR A 118 -14.94 -2.24 14.89
CA TYR A 118 -14.03 -1.76 15.92
C TYR A 118 -14.76 -0.74 16.78
N ASP A 119 -14.76 -0.94 18.08
CA ASP A 119 -15.42 -0.08 19.06
C ASP A 119 -14.69 1.24 19.28
N SER A 120 -13.42 1.33 18.85
CA SER A 120 -12.63 2.56 18.93
C SER A 120 -11.68 2.71 17.76
N PHE A 121 -11.38 3.96 17.41
CA PHE A 121 -10.45 4.28 16.32
C PHE A 121 -9.02 3.80 16.60
N PRO A 122 -8.45 3.90 17.81
CA PRO A 122 -7.15 3.32 18.10
C PRO A 122 -7.08 1.81 17.85
N LYS A 123 -8.10 1.04 18.25
CA LYS A 123 -8.14 -0.40 17.95
C LYS A 123 -8.15 -0.70 16.46
N PHE A 124 -8.88 0.10 15.69
CA PHE A 124 -8.88 0.03 14.23
C PHE A 124 -7.48 0.28 13.64
N GLN A 125 -6.79 1.35 14.10
CA GLN A 125 -5.43 1.67 13.65
C GLN A 125 -4.45 0.54 14.03
N THR A 126 -4.49 0.05 15.26
CA THR A 126 -3.66 -1.05 15.73
C THR A 126 -3.86 -2.31 14.88
N ALA A 127 -5.12 -2.69 14.62
CA ALA A 127 -5.41 -3.87 13.81
C ALA A 127 -4.83 -3.78 12.39
N ILE A 128 -4.85 -2.58 11.77
CA ILE A 128 -4.24 -2.36 10.47
C ILE A 128 -2.71 -2.53 10.55
N MET A 129 -2.08 -1.90 11.55
CA MET A 129 -0.63 -1.94 11.70
C MET A 129 -0.14 -3.34 12.05
N ASP A 130 -0.84 -4.06 12.92
CA ASP A 130 -0.53 -5.45 13.28
C ASP A 130 -0.64 -6.36 12.07
N CYS A 131 -1.67 -6.18 11.23
CA CYS A 131 -1.81 -6.92 10.00
C CYS A 131 -0.64 -6.67 9.04
N ILE A 132 -0.22 -5.40 8.86
CA ILE A 132 0.93 -5.05 8.01
C ILE A 132 2.22 -5.64 8.59
N ASN A 133 2.46 -5.50 9.90
CA ASN A 133 3.65 -6.03 10.56
C ASN A 133 3.67 -7.56 10.56
N GLY A 134 2.53 -8.20 10.73
CA GLY A 134 2.38 -9.66 10.65
C GLY A 134 2.74 -10.23 9.27
N THR A 135 2.66 -9.42 8.19
CA THR A 135 3.13 -9.87 6.88
C THR A 135 4.64 -10.08 6.81
N GLN A 136 5.38 -9.53 7.76
CA GLN A 136 6.85 -9.66 7.83
C GLN A 136 7.31 -10.86 8.68
N SER A 137 6.49 -11.33 9.65
CA SER A 137 6.94 -12.33 10.64
C SER A 137 6.58 -13.77 10.29
N ASP A 138 5.30 -14.17 10.38
CA ASP A 138 4.96 -15.60 10.41
C ASP A 138 4.13 -16.13 9.21
N ASN A 139 3.48 -15.27 8.47
CA ASN A 139 2.63 -15.65 7.33
C ASN A 139 3.33 -15.56 5.97
N ARG A 140 4.65 -15.72 5.93
CA ARG A 140 5.43 -15.60 4.68
C ARG A 140 4.96 -16.58 3.60
N GLU A 141 4.46 -17.74 3.96
CA GLU A 141 4.05 -18.77 3.00
C GLU A 141 2.71 -18.46 2.33
N SER A 142 1.71 -18.01 3.09
CA SER A 142 0.42 -17.57 2.53
C SER A 142 0.57 -16.30 1.66
N LEU A 143 1.56 -15.48 1.95
CA LEU A 143 1.87 -14.27 1.18
C LEU A 143 2.77 -14.52 -0.05
N ARG A 144 3.40 -15.69 -0.15
CA ARG A 144 4.21 -16.06 -1.33
C ARG A 144 3.40 -16.01 -2.62
N THR A 145 2.16 -16.47 -2.57
CA THR A 145 1.24 -16.43 -3.70
C THR A 145 0.77 -15.01 -4.01
N LEU A 146 0.52 -14.22 -2.95
CA LEU A 146 0.06 -12.85 -3.07
C LEU A 146 1.12 -11.95 -3.74
N PHE A 147 2.39 -12.12 -3.37
CA PHE A 147 3.52 -11.31 -3.87
C PHE A 147 4.31 -12.01 -4.98
N SER A 148 3.71 -12.97 -5.67
CA SER A 148 4.35 -13.56 -6.83
C SER A 148 4.61 -12.48 -7.89
N LEU A 149 5.82 -12.44 -8.45
CA LEU A 149 6.18 -11.55 -9.56
C LEU A 149 5.56 -11.97 -10.91
N LYS A 150 4.59 -12.90 -10.87
CA LYS A 150 3.83 -13.27 -12.07
C LYS A 150 2.85 -12.15 -12.39
N PHE A 151 3.26 -11.29 -13.29
CA PHE A 151 2.41 -10.26 -13.88
C PHE A 151 1.68 -10.84 -15.09
N GLN A 152 0.46 -10.38 -15.32
CA GLN A 152 -0.28 -10.75 -16.52
C GLN A 152 0.41 -10.05 -17.71
N ILE A 153 1.02 -10.81 -18.58
CA ILE A 153 1.60 -10.31 -19.83
C ILE A 153 0.46 -10.35 -20.86
N ILE A 154 0.01 -9.19 -21.29
CA ILE A 154 -0.96 -9.06 -22.38
C ILE A 154 -0.15 -8.91 -23.67
N GLU A 155 -0.19 -9.91 -24.52
CA GLU A 155 0.44 -9.83 -25.85
C GLU A 155 -0.34 -8.85 -26.74
N LYS A 156 0.41 -8.10 -27.56
CA LYS A 156 -0.17 -7.08 -28.46
C LYS A 156 -1.26 -7.62 -29.40
N SER A 157 -1.21 -8.91 -29.72
CA SER A 157 -2.18 -9.63 -30.53
C SER A 157 -3.56 -9.78 -29.88
N GLN A 158 -3.67 -9.66 -28.56
CA GLN A 158 -4.92 -9.76 -27.83
C GLN A 158 -5.70 -8.42 -27.77
N ILE A 159 -5.05 -7.30 -28.08
CA ILE A 159 -5.63 -5.96 -28.04
C ILE A 159 -6.35 -5.59 -29.35
N LEU A 160 -6.01 -6.28 -30.44
CA LEU A 160 -6.53 -5.95 -31.79
C LEU A 160 -7.84 -6.69 -32.15
N ASN A 161 -8.36 -7.53 -31.26
CA ASN A 161 -9.58 -8.32 -31.48
C ASN A 161 -10.77 -7.87 -30.61
N THR A 162 -10.78 -6.65 -30.12
CA THR A 162 -11.93 -5.95 -29.51
C THR A 162 -12.14 -4.66 -30.25
#